data_1b3fc2339e2f054c0c6dcb4bbe6dc796
#
_entry.id   1b3fc2339e2f054c0c6dcb4bbe6dc796
#
_cell.length_a   1.000
_cell.length_b   1.000
_cell.length_c   1.000
_cell.angle_alpha   90.00
_cell.angle_beta   90.00
_cell.angle_gamma   90.00
#
_symmetry.space_group_name_H-M   'P 1'
#
loop_
_entity.id
_entity.type
_entity.pdbx_description
1 polymer ?
#
loop_
_entity_poly.entity_id
_entity_poly.type
_entity_poly.pdbx_seq_one_letter_code
_entity_poly.pdbx_strand_id
1 'polypeptide(L)'
;EIIYEERRQVLSGESMRDSIFKMVTDIAENAVDISISDEADIDDWDFSELNALLLPTIPIRPVNTGRVLKPKKNSLKQQLKEEAIKLYETKEAEFPNPEAMREIERVILLKVIDRKWMDHIDDMDQLRQGVGLQAYGQRDPLVEYKLNGYEMFDEMTQNIKEETVRLLFHVRIEQKVEREQVAKVTGTNKDDSLPKGPVKRETEKVYPNDPCP
;
A
#
# COMPACT_ATOMS: atom_id res chain seq x y z
N GLU A 1 13.28 6.70 17.77
CA GLU A 1 12.35 6.22 18.83
C GLU A 1 10.91 6.17 18.32
N ILE A 2 10.37 7.23 17.70
CA ILE A 2 8.96 7.31 17.25
C ILE A 2 8.58 6.10 16.36
N ILE A 3 9.31 5.82 15.30
CA ILE A 3 9.03 4.69 14.38
C ILE A 3 9.10 3.34 15.08
N TYR A 4 10.03 3.15 16.00
CA TYR A 4 10.12 1.90 16.78
C TYR A 4 8.93 1.74 17.74
N GLU A 5 8.42 2.83 18.28
CA GLU A 5 7.23 2.83 19.15
C GLU A 5 5.96 2.52 18.35
N GLU A 6 5.76 3.16 17.19
CA GLU A 6 4.65 2.85 16.29
C GLU A 6 4.69 1.38 15.85
N ARG A 7 5.85 0.89 15.43
CA ARG A 7 6.02 -0.51 15.06
C ARG A 7 5.70 -1.46 16.22
N ARG A 8 6.12 -1.11 17.45
CA ARG A 8 5.83 -1.91 18.64
C ARG A 8 4.35 -1.94 18.96
N GLN A 9 3.64 -0.82 18.85
CA GLN A 9 2.19 -0.76 19.03
C GLN A 9 1.47 -1.65 18.01
N VAL A 10 1.86 -1.61 16.75
CA VAL A 10 1.30 -2.48 15.70
C VAL A 10 1.53 -3.96 16.03
N LEU A 11 2.72 -4.31 16.53
CA LEU A 11 3.06 -5.69 16.92
C LEU A 11 2.37 -6.15 18.20
N SER A 12 2.01 -5.25 19.11
CA SER A 12 1.33 -5.59 20.37
C SER A 12 -0.10 -6.10 20.16
N GLY A 13 -0.64 -6.00 18.96
CA GLY A 13 -1.99 -6.45 18.62
C GLY A 13 -3.10 -5.49 19.01
N GLU A 14 -2.76 -4.25 19.38
CA GLU A 14 -3.74 -3.19 19.58
C GLU A 14 -4.51 -2.88 18.30
N SER A 15 -5.75 -2.44 18.46
CA SER A 15 -6.55 -2.02 17.30
C SER A 15 -5.96 -0.78 16.66
N MET A 16 -5.59 -0.88 15.40
CA MET A 16 -5.06 0.25 14.61
C MET A 16 -6.18 1.11 13.99
N ARG A 17 -7.44 0.76 14.20
CA ARG A 17 -8.59 1.42 13.57
C ARG A 17 -8.60 2.94 13.78
N ASP A 18 -8.40 3.37 15.02
CA ASP A 18 -8.41 4.80 15.35
C ASP A 18 -7.23 5.54 14.70
N SER A 19 -6.06 4.89 14.65
CA SER A 19 -4.88 5.42 13.97
C SER A 19 -5.12 5.53 12.45
N ILE A 20 -5.74 4.53 11.83
CA ILE A 20 -6.10 4.56 10.41
C ILE A 20 -7.14 5.67 10.14
N PHE A 21 -8.17 5.80 10.97
CA PHE A 21 -9.14 6.89 10.85
C PHE A 21 -8.48 8.26 10.95
N LYS A 22 -7.53 8.42 11.86
CA LYS A 22 -6.75 9.64 11.95
C LYS A 22 -5.94 9.89 10.69
N MET A 23 -5.26 8.88 10.14
CA MET A 23 -4.52 9.01 8.88
C MET A 23 -5.44 9.43 7.72
N VAL A 24 -6.61 8.79 7.60
CA VAL A 24 -7.60 9.12 6.56
C VAL A 24 -8.08 10.57 6.69
N THR A 25 -8.37 11.02 7.92
CA THR A 25 -8.83 12.38 8.16
C THR A 25 -7.73 13.42 7.94
N ASP A 26 -6.50 13.14 8.39
CA ASP A 26 -5.35 14.02 8.19
C ASP A 26 -5.06 14.24 6.71
N ILE A 27 -5.13 13.19 5.88
CA ILE A 27 -4.93 13.27 4.42
C ILE A 27 -6.02 14.13 3.77
N ALA A 28 -7.28 13.94 4.15
CA ALA A 28 -8.39 14.73 3.61
C ALA A 28 -8.27 16.22 3.99
N GLU A 29 -7.88 16.52 5.23
CA GLU A 29 -7.65 17.89 5.69
C GLU A 29 -6.47 18.54 4.98
N ASN A 30 -5.34 17.83 4.89
CA ASN A 30 -4.13 18.32 4.26
C ASN A 30 -4.34 18.64 2.77
N ALA A 31 -5.07 17.78 2.04
CA ALA A 31 -5.41 18.06 0.65
C ALA A 31 -6.19 19.37 0.48
N VAL A 32 -7.15 19.65 1.37
CA VAL A 32 -7.88 20.93 1.36
C VAL A 32 -6.98 22.11 1.74
N ASP A 33 -6.06 21.91 2.69
CA ASP A 33 -5.17 23.00 3.14
C ASP A 33 -4.20 23.43 2.05
N ILE A 34 -3.70 22.48 1.27
CA ILE A 34 -2.78 22.76 0.16
C ILE A 34 -3.52 23.44 -1.00
N SER A 35 -4.68 22.92 -1.40
CA SER A 35 -5.38 23.35 -2.62
C SER A 35 -6.29 24.58 -2.44
N ILE A 36 -6.65 24.93 -1.20
CA ILE A 36 -7.62 26.00 -0.93
C ILE A 36 -7.05 26.98 0.09
N SER A 37 -6.87 28.22 -0.31
CA SER A 37 -6.50 29.33 0.57
C SER A 37 -7.60 29.66 1.57
N ASP A 38 -7.23 30.11 2.78
CA ASP A 38 -8.19 30.43 3.83
C ASP A 38 -9.12 31.62 3.50
N GLU A 39 -8.64 32.54 2.68
CA GLU A 39 -9.34 33.77 2.28
C GLU A 39 -10.01 33.67 0.91
N ALA A 40 -9.89 32.55 0.20
CA ALA A 40 -10.43 32.39 -1.13
C ALA A 40 -11.94 32.16 -1.14
N ASP A 41 -12.63 32.84 -2.05
CA ASP A 41 -14.03 32.54 -2.36
C ASP A 41 -14.14 31.22 -3.12
N ILE A 42 -15.33 30.60 -3.08
CA ILE A 42 -15.55 29.26 -3.67
C ILE A 42 -15.23 29.20 -5.18
N ASP A 43 -15.37 30.32 -5.87
CA ASP A 43 -15.09 30.43 -7.31
C ASP A 43 -13.58 30.39 -7.62
N ASP A 44 -12.75 30.71 -6.62
CA ASP A 44 -11.29 30.71 -6.70
C ASP A 44 -10.66 29.41 -6.19
N TRP A 45 -11.49 28.45 -5.75
CA TRP A 45 -10.98 27.18 -5.22
C TRP A 45 -10.46 26.26 -6.33
N ASP A 46 -9.23 25.76 -6.15
CA ASP A 46 -8.65 24.81 -7.11
C ASP A 46 -9.11 23.38 -6.83
N PHE A 47 -10.29 23.04 -7.35
CA PHE A 47 -10.82 21.69 -7.28
C PHE A 47 -10.00 20.68 -8.11
N SER A 48 -9.24 21.12 -9.10
CA SER A 48 -8.40 20.25 -9.90
C SER A 48 -7.21 19.76 -9.08
N GLU A 49 -6.55 20.68 -8.39
CA GLU A 49 -5.45 20.34 -7.47
C GLU A 49 -5.96 19.50 -6.31
N LEU A 50 -7.09 19.88 -5.69
CA LEU A 50 -7.71 19.08 -4.61
C LEU A 50 -7.97 17.63 -5.04
N ASN A 51 -8.56 17.43 -6.22
CA ASN A 51 -8.82 16.10 -6.73
C ASN A 51 -7.53 15.34 -7.09
N ALA A 52 -6.52 16.03 -7.62
CA ALA A 52 -5.24 15.42 -7.95
C ALA A 52 -4.50 14.90 -6.69
N LEU A 53 -4.62 15.60 -5.56
CA LEU A 53 -4.02 15.19 -4.29
C LEU A 53 -4.82 14.07 -3.60
N LEU A 54 -6.15 14.15 -3.65
CA LEU A 54 -7.01 13.30 -2.82
C LEU A 54 -7.36 11.96 -3.48
N LEU A 55 -7.75 11.96 -4.76
CA LEU A 55 -8.31 10.78 -5.40
C LEU A 55 -7.35 9.60 -5.56
N PRO A 56 -6.03 9.77 -5.74
CA PRO A 56 -5.09 8.66 -5.80
C PRO A 56 -5.00 7.88 -4.49
N THR A 57 -5.27 8.54 -3.36
CA THR A 57 -5.16 7.95 -2.01
C THR A 57 -6.51 7.53 -1.47
N ILE A 58 -7.51 8.38 -1.54
CA ILE A 58 -8.88 8.12 -1.07
C ILE A 58 -9.83 8.20 -2.27
N PRO A 59 -10.36 7.06 -2.76
CA PRO A 59 -11.16 7.00 -3.99
C PRO A 59 -12.61 7.47 -3.78
N ILE A 60 -12.78 8.70 -3.27
CA ILE A 60 -14.08 9.36 -3.20
C ILE A 60 -14.51 9.85 -4.60
N ARG A 61 -15.73 10.36 -4.70
CA ARG A 61 -16.18 11.01 -5.94
C ARG A 61 -15.44 12.35 -6.13
N PRO A 62 -15.09 12.73 -7.37
CA PRO A 62 -14.45 14.03 -7.64
C PRO A 62 -15.22 15.18 -7.02
N VAL A 63 -14.51 16.08 -6.35
CA VAL A 63 -15.07 17.29 -5.74
C VAL A 63 -15.21 18.37 -6.79
N ASN A 64 -16.33 19.07 -6.79
CA ASN A 64 -16.58 20.25 -7.60
C ASN A 64 -17.53 21.19 -6.85
N THR A 65 -17.71 22.41 -7.39
CA THR A 65 -18.58 23.43 -6.78
C THR A 65 -19.98 22.91 -6.45
N GLY A 66 -20.57 22.07 -7.31
CA GLY A 66 -21.92 21.54 -7.11
C GLY A 66 -22.05 20.53 -5.96
N ARG A 67 -20.92 20.00 -5.44
CA ARG A 67 -20.89 19.05 -4.30
C ARG A 67 -20.58 19.72 -2.96
N VAL A 68 -20.15 20.96 -2.97
CA VAL A 68 -19.84 21.71 -1.75
C VAL A 68 -21.13 22.12 -1.06
N LEU A 69 -21.39 21.57 0.12
CA LEU A 69 -22.62 21.85 0.87
C LEU A 69 -22.64 23.27 1.43
N LYS A 70 -21.49 23.80 1.83
CA LYS A 70 -21.32 25.15 2.34
C LYS A 70 -20.00 25.73 1.81
N PRO A 71 -20.00 26.97 1.28
CA PRO A 71 -18.82 27.62 0.71
C PRO A 71 -17.88 28.15 1.80
N LYS A 72 -17.37 27.24 2.63
CA LYS A 72 -16.38 27.51 3.68
C LYS A 72 -15.38 26.35 3.74
N LYS A 73 -14.10 26.67 3.74
CA LYS A 73 -12.99 25.72 3.81
C LYS A 73 -13.18 24.68 4.90
N ASN A 74 -13.48 25.11 6.13
CA ASN A 74 -13.70 24.21 7.27
C ASN A 74 -14.93 23.30 7.10
N SER A 75 -15.96 23.75 6.39
CA SER A 75 -17.12 22.92 6.09
C SER A 75 -16.79 21.86 5.04
N LEU A 76 -15.97 22.21 4.05
CA LEU A 76 -15.48 21.26 3.07
C LEU A 76 -14.58 20.20 3.70
N LYS A 77 -13.64 20.60 4.58
CA LYS A 77 -12.83 19.66 5.37
C LYS A 77 -13.71 18.65 6.11
N GLN A 78 -14.68 19.14 6.85
CA GLN A 78 -15.59 18.28 7.61
C GLN A 78 -16.38 17.34 6.69
N GLN A 79 -16.89 17.84 5.57
CA GLN A 79 -17.62 17.05 4.58
C GLN A 79 -16.75 15.92 4.01
N LEU A 80 -15.51 16.23 3.61
CA LEU A 80 -14.58 15.25 3.04
C LEU A 80 -14.12 14.22 4.08
N LYS A 81 -13.90 14.64 5.33
CA LYS A 81 -13.58 13.71 6.43
C LYS A 81 -14.71 12.70 6.63
N GLU A 82 -15.95 13.17 6.74
CA GLU A 82 -17.11 12.28 6.92
C GLU A 82 -17.31 11.34 5.74
N GLU A 83 -17.09 11.82 4.52
CA GLU A 83 -17.19 11.01 3.31
C GLU A 83 -16.09 9.95 3.26
N ALA A 84 -14.85 10.31 3.59
CA ALA A 84 -13.71 9.41 3.62
C ALA A 84 -13.87 8.32 4.70
N ILE A 85 -14.35 8.67 5.89
CA ILE A 85 -14.64 7.72 6.97
C ILE A 85 -15.74 6.74 6.53
N LYS A 86 -16.86 7.23 5.97
CA LYS A 86 -17.95 6.38 5.48
C LYS A 86 -17.48 5.41 4.38
N LEU A 87 -16.60 5.90 3.50
CA LEU A 87 -16.02 5.06 2.46
C LEU A 87 -15.17 3.96 3.08
N TYR A 88 -14.37 4.28 4.10
CA TYR A 88 -13.56 3.30 4.81
C TYR A 88 -14.43 2.28 5.56
N GLU A 89 -15.49 2.70 6.25
CA GLU A 89 -16.44 1.80 6.90
C GLU A 89 -17.14 0.87 5.90
N THR A 90 -17.48 1.38 4.71
CA THR A 90 -18.01 0.55 3.62
C THR A 90 -16.97 -0.50 3.20
N LYS A 91 -15.69 -0.10 3.14
CA LYS A 91 -14.58 -0.99 2.83
C LYS A 91 -14.40 -2.07 3.90
N GLU A 92 -14.49 -1.70 5.19
CA GLU A 92 -14.47 -2.68 6.30
C GLU A 92 -15.60 -3.73 6.14
N ALA A 93 -16.79 -3.30 5.74
CA ALA A 93 -17.95 -4.18 5.57
C ALA A 93 -17.82 -5.19 4.41
N GLU A 94 -16.91 -4.99 3.48
CA GLU A 94 -16.59 -5.96 2.41
C GLU A 94 -15.92 -7.23 2.96
N PHE A 95 -15.33 -7.16 4.16
CA PHE A 95 -14.59 -8.27 4.75
C PHE A 95 -15.49 -9.21 5.56
N PRO A 96 -15.22 -10.52 5.55
CA PRO A 96 -16.08 -11.53 6.16
C PRO A 96 -16.21 -11.37 7.68
N ASN A 97 -15.21 -10.81 8.33
CA ASN A 97 -15.21 -10.48 9.76
C ASN A 97 -14.31 -9.25 10.04
N PRO A 98 -14.57 -8.50 11.12
CA PRO A 98 -13.77 -7.35 11.50
C PRO A 98 -12.30 -7.70 11.79
N GLU A 99 -12.02 -8.90 12.31
CA GLU A 99 -10.66 -9.35 12.66
C GLU A 99 -9.78 -9.49 11.43
N ALA A 100 -10.35 -9.97 10.30
CA ALA A 100 -9.63 -10.05 9.04
C ALA A 100 -9.17 -8.67 8.55
N MET A 101 -10.02 -7.65 8.71
CA MET A 101 -9.65 -6.28 8.38
C MET A 101 -8.54 -5.76 9.30
N ARG A 102 -8.64 -5.99 10.62
CA ARG A 102 -7.58 -5.60 11.59
C ARG A 102 -6.24 -6.25 11.27
N GLU A 103 -6.24 -7.50 10.85
CA GLU A 103 -5.01 -8.18 10.44
C GLU A 103 -4.41 -7.57 9.16
N ILE A 104 -5.24 -7.23 8.19
CA ILE A 104 -4.79 -6.56 6.96
C ILE A 104 -4.23 -5.18 7.26
N GLU A 105 -4.89 -4.38 8.09
CA GLU A 105 -4.38 -3.09 8.55
C GLU A 105 -2.98 -3.23 9.16
N ARG A 106 -2.80 -4.21 10.05
CA ARG A 106 -1.52 -4.49 10.70
C ARG A 106 -0.44 -4.86 9.69
N VAL A 107 -0.73 -5.80 8.81
CA VAL A 107 0.23 -6.28 7.81
C VAL A 107 0.64 -5.16 6.84
N ILE A 108 -0.32 -4.38 6.35
CA ILE A 108 -0.06 -3.28 5.44
C ILE A 108 0.78 -2.20 6.14
N LEU A 109 0.38 -1.77 7.33
CA LEU A 109 1.08 -0.72 8.07
C LEU A 109 2.53 -1.12 8.38
N LEU A 110 2.76 -2.35 8.88
CA LEU A 110 4.11 -2.86 9.13
C LEU A 110 4.96 -2.87 7.87
N LYS A 111 4.41 -3.38 6.77
CA LYS A 111 5.13 -3.45 5.50
C LYS A 111 5.52 -2.08 4.96
N VAL A 112 4.63 -1.10 5.10
CA VAL A 112 4.88 0.28 4.65
C VAL A 112 5.92 0.94 5.54
N ILE A 113 5.77 0.85 6.87
CA ILE A 113 6.73 1.38 7.84
C ILE A 113 8.13 0.81 7.56
N ASP A 114 8.25 -0.51 7.48
CA ASP A 114 9.56 -1.17 7.30
C ASP A 114 10.24 -0.71 6.01
N ARG A 115 9.50 -0.61 4.90
CA ARG A 115 10.04 -0.15 3.63
C ARG A 115 10.48 1.31 3.69
N LYS A 116 9.58 2.21 4.11
CA LYS A 116 9.88 3.65 4.17
C LYS A 116 10.99 3.98 5.15
N TRP A 117 11.08 3.23 6.24
CA TRP A 117 12.17 3.39 7.19
C TRP A 117 13.52 2.98 6.61
N MET A 118 13.58 1.88 5.85
CA MET A 118 14.82 1.46 5.17
C MET A 118 15.27 2.48 4.13
N ASP A 119 14.33 2.96 3.30
CA ASP A 119 14.60 4.00 2.31
C ASP A 119 15.14 5.26 3.01
N HIS A 120 14.51 5.69 4.12
CA HIS A 120 14.95 6.86 4.88
C HIS A 120 16.37 6.71 5.49
N ILE A 121 16.74 5.52 5.96
CA ILE A 121 18.10 5.26 6.45
C ILE A 121 19.13 5.48 5.32
N ASP A 122 18.85 4.96 4.14
CA ASP A 122 19.71 5.11 2.97
C ASP A 122 19.83 6.58 2.54
N ASP A 123 18.70 7.31 2.53
CA ASP A 123 18.66 8.74 2.22
C ASP A 123 19.45 9.58 3.24
N MET A 124 19.32 9.26 4.54
CA MET A 124 20.10 9.92 5.61
C MET A 124 21.61 9.65 5.49
N ASP A 125 21.99 8.46 5.04
CA ASP A 125 23.40 8.17 4.77
C ASP A 125 23.94 8.96 3.57
N GLN A 126 23.15 9.14 2.52
CA GLN A 126 23.48 10.00 1.38
C GLN A 126 23.59 11.47 1.80
N LEU A 127 22.63 11.96 2.60
CA LEU A 127 22.66 13.31 3.15
C LEU A 127 23.96 13.53 3.96
N ARG A 128 24.34 12.59 4.82
CA ARG A 128 25.55 12.67 5.63
C ARG A 128 26.82 12.77 4.78
N GLN A 129 26.87 12.06 3.66
CA GLN A 129 28.00 12.12 2.73
C GLN A 129 28.03 13.45 1.96
N GLY A 130 26.88 13.98 1.60
CA GLY A 130 26.74 15.22 0.81
C GLY A 130 26.92 16.51 1.60
N VAL A 131 26.50 16.51 2.88
CA VAL A 131 26.46 17.74 3.69
C VAL A 131 27.84 18.36 3.93
N GLY A 132 28.92 17.56 3.92
CA GLY A 132 30.31 18.04 4.04
C GLY A 132 30.73 19.01 2.92
N LEU A 133 30.13 18.90 1.74
CA LEU A 133 30.40 19.82 0.62
C LEU A 133 29.81 21.21 0.84
N GLN A 134 28.79 21.35 1.68
CA GLN A 134 28.11 22.62 1.98
C GLN A 134 28.99 23.55 2.84
N ALA A 135 30.00 23.01 3.54
CA ALA A 135 30.99 23.80 4.26
C ALA A 135 31.70 24.84 3.36
N TYR A 136 31.83 24.55 2.06
CA TYR A 136 32.37 25.51 1.10
C TYR A 136 31.47 26.72 0.85
N GLY A 137 30.17 26.58 1.14
CA GLY A 137 29.13 27.63 1.00
C GLY A 137 28.95 28.49 2.26
N GLN A 138 29.86 28.44 3.24
CA GLN A 138 29.77 29.14 4.53
C GLN A 138 28.54 28.77 5.38
N ARG A 139 27.91 27.64 5.11
CA ARG A 139 26.85 27.08 5.94
C ARG A 139 27.42 26.08 6.93
N ASP A 140 26.85 26.05 8.15
CA ASP A 140 27.22 25.04 9.13
C ASP A 140 26.69 23.67 8.71
N PRO A 141 27.54 22.69 8.38
CA PRO A 141 27.09 21.37 7.93
C PRO A 141 26.21 20.64 8.95
N LEU A 142 26.40 20.87 10.24
CA LEU A 142 25.61 20.24 11.29
C LEU A 142 24.18 20.79 11.32
N VAL A 143 24.03 22.10 11.11
CA VAL A 143 22.72 22.74 11.06
C VAL A 143 21.96 22.26 9.83
N GLU A 144 22.61 22.25 8.66
CA GLU A 144 22.02 21.77 7.41
C GLU A 144 21.62 20.28 7.51
N TYR A 145 22.49 19.45 8.09
CA TYR A 145 22.16 18.03 8.33
C TYR A 145 20.90 17.85 9.18
N LYS A 146 20.76 18.64 10.25
CA LYS A 146 19.59 18.56 11.12
C LYS A 146 18.32 19.05 10.44
N LEU A 147 18.39 20.17 9.70
CA LEU A 147 17.23 20.72 8.99
C LEU A 147 16.74 19.75 7.92
N ASN A 148 17.62 19.36 7.01
CA ASN A 148 17.28 18.44 5.93
C ASN A 148 16.83 17.08 6.47
N GLY A 149 17.49 16.56 7.51
CA GLY A 149 17.10 15.30 8.15
C GLY A 149 15.72 15.36 8.81
N TYR A 150 15.33 16.52 9.36
CA TYR A 150 13.99 16.72 9.90
C TYR A 150 12.94 16.77 8.79
N GLU A 151 13.20 17.50 7.71
CA GLU A 151 12.31 17.56 6.55
C GLU A 151 12.10 16.16 5.91
N MET A 152 13.19 15.42 5.71
CA MET A 152 13.13 14.04 5.18
C MET A 152 12.36 13.10 6.10
N PHE A 153 12.49 13.27 7.42
CA PHE A 153 11.73 12.46 8.37
C PHE A 153 10.22 12.79 8.34
N ASP A 154 9.87 14.06 8.24
CA ASP A 154 8.48 14.51 8.13
C ASP A 154 7.85 14.00 6.82
N GLU A 155 8.56 14.13 5.70
CA GLU A 155 8.15 13.57 4.42
C GLU A 155 7.95 12.05 4.50
N MET A 156 8.88 11.33 5.12
CA MET A 156 8.75 9.88 5.31
C MET A 156 7.48 9.53 6.10
N THR A 157 7.21 10.25 7.19
CA THR A 157 6.01 9.99 8.02
C THR A 157 4.73 10.26 7.26
N GLN A 158 4.69 11.32 6.46
CA GLN A 158 3.57 11.63 5.59
C GLN A 158 3.39 10.55 4.51
N ASN A 159 4.46 10.13 3.87
CA ASN A 159 4.46 9.03 2.89
C ASN A 159 3.96 7.70 3.48
N ILE A 160 4.27 7.40 4.74
CA ILE A 160 3.75 6.21 5.44
C ILE A 160 2.23 6.28 5.54
N LYS A 161 1.67 7.43 5.96
CA LYS A 161 0.22 7.62 6.08
C LYS A 161 -0.48 7.45 4.73
N GLU A 162 -0.01 8.16 3.71
CA GLU A 162 -0.62 8.16 2.37
C GLU A 162 -0.58 6.77 1.73
N GLU A 163 0.56 6.09 1.79
CA GLU A 163 0.69 4.78 1.19
C GLU A 163 -0.12 3.72 1.94
N THR A 164 -0.16 3.78 3.27
CA THR A 164 -0.99 2.88 4.07
C THR A 164 -2.46 3.04 3.72
N VAL A 165 -2.98 4.26 3.73
CA VAL A 165 -4.38 4.55 3.40
C VAL A 165 -4.70 4.14 1.96
N ARG A 166 -3.83 4.48 1.01
CA ARG A 166 -3.98 4.07 -0.38
C ARG A 166 -4.10 2.56 -0.53
N LEU A 167 -3.22 1.80 0.09
CA LEU A 167 -3.23 0.34 0.01
C LEU A 167 -4.50 -0.24 0.65
N LEU A 168 -4.94 0.30 1.79
CA LEU A 168 -6.14 -0.15 2.48
C LEU A 168 -7.42 0.05 1.65
N PHE A 169 -7.55 1.17 0.95
CA PHE A 169 -8.69 1.40 0.06
C PHE A 169 -8.67 0.49 -1.18
N HIS A 170 -7.50 0.09 -1.64
CA HIS A 170 -7.35 -0.70 -2.88
C HIS A 170 -7.22 -2.20 -2.65
N VAL A 171 -7.07 -2.66 -1.41
CA VAL A 171 -7.02 -4.09 -1.10
C VAL A 171 -8.33 -4.78 -1.50
N ARG A 172 -8.22 -5.96 -2.13
CA ARG A 172 -9.38 -6.78 -2.53
C ARG A 172 -9.23 -8.18 -1.95
N ILE A 173 -10.35 -8.76 -1.56
CA ILE A 173 -10.41 -10.15 -1.15
C ILE A 173 -10.46 -11.00 -2.43
N GLU A 174 -9.43 -11.79 -2.68
CA GLU A 174 -9.54 -12.85 -3.67
C GLU A 174 -10.37 -13.99 -3.06
N GLN A 175 -11.63 -14.07 -3.41
CA GLN A 175 -12.39 -15.28 -3.16
C GLN A 175 -11.81 -16.38 -4.03
N LYS A 176 -11.12 -17.34 -3.41
CA LYS A 176 -10.69 -18.55 -4.07
C LYS A 176 -11.97 -19.29 -4.48
N VAL A 177 -12.38 -19.09 -5.73
CA VAL A 177 -13.46 -19.89 -6.31
C VAL A 177 -12.92 -21.31 -6.37
N GLU A 178 -13.27 -22.15 -5.41
CA GLU A 178 -13.07 -23.59 -5.53
C GLU A 178 -13.82 -24.01 -6.79
N ARG A 179 -13.05 -24.34 -7.82
CA ARG A 179 -13.63 -24.95 -9.02
C ARG A 179 -14.19 -26.29 -8.60
N GLU A 180 -15.50 -26.37 -8.45
CA GLU A 180 -16.17 -27.68 -8.39
C GLU A 180 -15.71 -28.49 -9.61
N GLN A 181 -15.23 -29.69 -9.34
CA GLN A 181 -14.89 -30.61 -10.42
C GLN A 181 -16.18 -30.98 -11.15
N VAL A 182 -16.46 -30.23 -12.24
CA VAL A 182 -17.66 -30.41 -13.07
C VAL A 182 -17.63 -31.75 -13.85
N ALA A 183 -16.49 -32.43 -13.88
CA ALA A 183 -16.36 -33.72 -14.52
C ALA A 183 -15.81 -34.77 -13.54
N LYS A 184 -16.64 -35.66 -13.05
CA LYS A 184 -16.19 -36.95 -12.55
C LYS A 184 -15.72 -37.76 -13.75
N VAL A 185 -14.43 -38.08 -13.76
CA VAL A 185 -13.90 -39.05 -14.73
C VAL A 185 -14.56 -40.41 -14.48
N THR A 186 -15.61 -40.69 -15.24
CA THR A 186 -16.42 -41.90 -15.11
C THR A 186 -15.85 -43.11 -15.85
N GLY A 187 -14.64 -43.03 -16.38
CA GLY A 187 -13.94 -44.16 -16.98
C GLY A 187 -12.76 -43.72 -17.80
N THR A 188 -11.65 -44.36 -17.63
CA THR A 188 -10.57 -44.36 -18.62
C THR A 188 -10.89 -45.42 -19.65
N ASN A 189 -10.95 -45.06 -20.95
CA ASN A 189 -10.93 -46.01 -22.07
C ASN A 189 -9.56 -46.72 -22.15
N LYS A 190 -9.21 -47.42 -21.07
CA LYS A 190 -8.10 -48.35 -21.09
C LYS A 190 -8.69 -49.71 -21.42
N ASP A 191 -8.43 -50.14 -22.63
CA ASP A 191 -8.69 -51.52 -23.05
C ASP A 191 -7.87 -52.43 -22.14
N ASP A 192 -8.55 -53.20 -21.26
CA ASP A 192 -7.92 -54.12 -20.32
C ASP A 192 -7.32 -55.37 -20.98
N SER A 193 -7.32 -55.41 -22.32
CA SER A 193 -6.78 -56.52 -23.13
C SER A 193 -5.27 -56.42 -23.41
N LEU A 194 -4.60 -55.31 -23.02
CA LEU A 194 -3.16 -55.18 -23.25
C LEU A 194 -2.38 -55.67 -22.00
N PRO A 195 -1.30 -56.48 -22.19
CA PRO A 195 -0.51 -57.02 -21.10
C PRO A 195 0.15 -55.88 -20.29
N LYS A 196 -0.11 -55.84 -18.98
CA LYS A 196 0.47 -54.91 -18.03
C LYS A 196 1.91 -55.31 -17.69
N GLY A 197 2.86 -54.94 -18.50
CA GLY A 197 4.28 -55.11 -18.16
C GLY A 197 5.20 -54.38 -19.14
N PRO A 198 6.35 -53.89 -18.64
CA PRO A 198 7.33 -53.31 -19.53
C PRO A 198 7.88 -54.42 -20.43
N VAL A 199 7.71 -54.27 -21.76
CA VAL A 199 8.35 -55.13 -22.74
C VAL A 199 9.86 -54.90 -22.63
N LYS A 200 10.59 -55.86 -22.04
CA LYS A 200 12.05 -55.89 -22.14
C LYS A 200 12.42 -56.14 -23.58
N ARG A 201 12.92 -55.14 -24.27
CA ARG A 201 13.64 -55.33 -25.52
C ARG A 201 14.97 -55.99 -25.14
N GLU A 202 15.18 -57.21 -25.54
CA GLU A 202 16.51 -57.85 -25.58
C GLU A 202 17.31 -57.16 -26.67
N THR A 203 18.08 -56.16 -26.29
CA THR A 203 19.14 -55.64 -27.16
C THR A 203 20.36 -56.50 -26.89
N GLU A 204 20.83 -57.23 -27.94
CA GLU A 204 22.14 -57.87 -27.88
C GLU A 204 23.19 -56.86 -27.49
N LYS A 205 23.97 -57.20 -26.48
CA LYS A 205 25.07 -56.36 -26.01
C LYS A 205 26.20 -56.48 -27.05
N VAL A 206 26.37 -55.46 -27.88
CA VAL A 206 27.51 -55.31 -28.77
C VAL A 206 28.72 -54.87 -27.93
N TYR A 207 29.78 -55.65 -27.95
CA TYR A 207 31.06 -55.33 -27.28
C TYR A 207 31.95 -54.54 -28.25
N PRO A 208 32.92 -53.74 -27.74
CA PRO A 208 33.73 -52.82 -28.57
C PRO A 208 34.55 -53.46 -29.70
N ASN A 209 34.65 -54.78 -29.73
CA ASN A 209 35.41 -55.53 -30.74
C ASN A 209 34.53 -56.44 -31.62
N ASP A 210 33.20 -56.27 -31.58
CA ASP A 210 32.32 -57.06 -32.48
C ASP A 210 32.30 -56.41 -33.87
N PRO A 211 32.33 -57.28 -34.97
CA PRO A 211 32.21 -56.72 -36.31
C PRO A 211 30.83 -56.08 -36.49
N CYS A 212 30.83 -54.92 -37.16
CA CYS A 212 29.62 -54.19 -37.46
C CYS A 212 28.68 -55.01 -38.33
N PRO A 213 27.37 -55.11 -38.01
CA PRO A 213 26.38 -55.82 -38.75
C PRO A 213 26.13 -55.24 -40.15
#